data_03305f54c9a0d3b03c6306c3ed2e0a4f
#
_entry.id   03305f54c9a0d3b03c6306c3ed2e0a4f
#
_cell.length_a   1.000
_cell.length_b   1.000
_cell.length_c   1.000
_cell.angle_alpha   90.00
_cell.angle_beta   90.00
_cell.angle_gamma   90.00
#
_symmetry.space_group_name_H-M   'P 1'
#
loop_
_entity.id
_entity.type
_entity.pdbx_description
1 polymer ?
#
loop_
_entity_poly.entity_id
_entity_poly.type
_entity_poly.pdbx_seq_one_letter_code
_entity_poly.pdbx_strand_id
1 'polypeptide(L)'
;RLVGSEMCIRDRDVERAEKAPAARNDILAKRFGLPMEGYTYYFTYEETLPHRRQDFWQMPCALGGDLSQGDDFCSFVFLFPLRNGNFGVKTRNYISSRTLNKLPAAMRAKYEQFMQEGSLVILEGTVLDMMQVYDDLDAHIVHCGYDVRCFGYDPYNAKEFVERWAAENGPFGIEKVIQGAKTESVPLGELKKLAEDRMLLFDEELMTYAMGNCITMEDTNGNRKLLKKRYEQKIDAVAAMMDAYIAYKHNPEAFE
;
A
#
# COMPACT_ATOMS: atom_id res chain seq x y z
N ARG A 1 -22.49 -21.96 -31.83
CA ARG A 1 -22.06 -20.51 -31.74
C ARG A 1 -21.70 -20.04 -30.31
N LEU A 2 -21.70 -20.89 -29.28
CA LEU A 2 -21.33 -20.54 -27.89
C LEU A 2 -19.89 -20.88 -27.52
N VAL A 3 -19.21 -21.75 -28.29
CA VAL A 3 -17.86 -22.23 -27.97
C VAL A 3 -16.78 -21.14 -28.10
N GLY A 4 -16.93 -20.16 -28.97
CA GLY A 4 -15.95 -19.10 -29.18
C GLY A 4 -15.92 -18.02 -28.08
N SER A 5 -17.07 -17.76 -27.44
CA SER A 5 -17.16 -16.76 -26.37
C SER A 5 -16.60 -17.27 -25.04
N GLU A 6 -16.74 -18.53 -24.73
CA GLU A 6 -16.18 -19.15 -23.52
C GLU A 6 -14.65 -19.26 -23.57
N MET A 7 -14.09 -19.52 -24.76
CA MET A 7 -12.64 -19.56 -24.93
C MET A 7 -11.97 -18.20 -24.74
N CYS A 8 -12.56 -17.13 -25.28
CA CYS A 8 -12.08 -15.75 -25.08
C CYS A 8 -12.21 -15.26 -23.63
N ILE A 9 -13.21 -15.75 -22.90
CA ILE A 9 -13.38 -15.44 -21.47
C ILE A 9 -12.32 -16.18 -20.65
N ARG A 10 -12.06 -17.43 -21.00
CA ARG A 10 -11.06 -18.27 -20.34
C ARG A 10 -9.64 -17.73 -20.50
N ASP A 11 -9.28 -17.26 -21.69
CA ASP A 11 -7.98 -16.66 -21.96
C ASP A 11 -7.78 -15.34 -21.18
N ARG A 12 -8.81 -14.50 -21.09
CA ARG A 12 -8.80 -13.30 -20.25
C ARG A 12 -8.69 -13.61 -18.76
N ASP A 13 -9.36 -14.64 -18.29
CA ASP A 13 -9.29 -15.07 -16.89
C ASP A 13 -7.91 -15.62 -16.53
N VAL A 14 -7.26 -16.34 -17.45
CA VAL A 14 -5.86 -16.80 -17.29
C VAL A 14 -4.90 -15.61 -17.24
N GLU A 15 -5.00 -14.68 -18.19
CA GLU A 15 -4.19 -13.47 -18.22
C GLU A 15 -4.38 -12.60 -16.94
N ARG A 16 -5.62 -12.51 -16.46
CA ARG A 16 -5.93 -11.85 -15.17
C ARG A 16 -5.29 -12.59 -13.98
N ALA A 17 -5.36 -13.93 -13.96
CA ALA A 17 -4.78 -14.72 -12.88
C ALA A 17 -3.25 -14.64 -12.84
N GLU A 18 -2.61 -14.41 -13.98
CA GLU A 18 -1.16 -14.19 -14.07
C GLU A 18 -0.75 -12.79 -13.58
N LYS A 19 -1.55 -11.77 -13.91
CA LYS A 19 -1.23 -10.37 -13.58
C LYS A 19 -1.67 -9.94 -12.18
N ALA A 20 -2.67 -10.60 -11.60
CA ALA A 20 -3.24 -10.21 -10.30
C ALA A 20 -3.38 -11.43 -9.36
N PRO A 21 -2.49 -11.59 -8.36
CA PRO A 21 -2.54 -12.70 -7.41
C PRO A 21 -3.89 -12.84 -6.68
N ALA A 22 -4.56 -11.74 -6.37
CA ALA A 22 -5.90 -11.75 -5.74
C ALA A 22 -6.97 -12.39 -6.65
N ALA A 23 -6.96 -12.06 -7.96
CA ALA A 23 -7.90 -12.64 -8.92
C ALA A 23 -7.67 -14.13 -9.16
N ARG A 24 -6.42 -14.60 -9.00
CA ARG A 24 -6.05 -15.99 -9.23
C ARG A 24 -6.85 -16.97 -8.38
N ASN A 25 -7.01 -16.69 -7.09
CA ASN A 25 -7.77 -17.57 -6.19
C ASN A 25 -9.25 -17.60 -6.52
N ASP A 26 -9.85 -16.45 -6.81
CA ASP A 26 -11.24 -16.35 -7.22
C ASP A 26 -11.49 -17.11 -8.53
N ILE A 27 -10.59 -16.98 -9.49
CA ILE A 27 -10.66 -17.68 -10.78
C ILE A 27 -10.47 -19.18 -10.57
N LEU A 28 -9.48 -19.61 -9.78
CA LEU A 28 -9.23 -21.02 -9.49
C LEU A 28 -10.38 -21.64 -8.70
N ALA A 29 -10.92 -20.95 -7.69
CA ALA A 29 -12.06 -21.43 -6.92
C ALA A 29 -13.35 -21.46 -7.73
N LYS A 30 -13.69 -20.38 -8.44
CA LYS A 30 -14.95 -20.24 -9.17
C LYS A 30 -14.99 -21.03 -10.48
N ARG A 31 -13.85 -21.12 -11.21
CA ARG A 31 -13.79 -21.75 -12.54
C ARG A 31 -13.29 -23.18 -12.53
N PHE A 32 -12.44 -23.54 -11.60
CA PHE A 32 -11.77 -24.84 -11.57
C PHE A 32 -12.11 -25.69 -10.34
N GLY A 33 -12.90 -25.15 -9.39
CA GLY A 33 -13.33 -25.87 -8.18
C GLY A 33 -12.16 -26.34 -7.30
N LEU A 34 -10.98 -25.69 -7.41
CA LEU A 34 -9.81 -26.08 -6.66
C LEU A 34 -9.90 -25.55 -5.24
N PRO A 35 -9.81 -26.42 -4.21
CA PRO A 35 -9.70 -25.96 -2.84
C PRO A 35 -8.39 -25.18 -2.68
N MET A 36 -8.48 -23.92 -2.26
CA MET A 36 -7.31 -23.07 -2.03
C MET A 36 -6.86 -23.21 -0.59
N GLU A 37 -5.58 -23.46 -0.40
CA GLU A 37 -4.92 -23.62 0.90
C GLU A 37 -5.28 -22.48 1.87
N GLY A 38 -6.24 -22.68 2.76
CA GLY A 38 -6.47 -21.97 4.05
C GLY A 38 -6.41 -20.43 4.11
N TYR A 39 -6.01 -19.74 3.02
CA TYR A 39 -5.85 -18.29 2.95
C TYR A 39 -6.80 -17.68 1.93
N THR A 40 -7.46 -16.59 2.33
CA THR A 40 -8.28 -15.78 1.42
C THR A 40 -7.54 -14.45 1.17
N TYR A 41 -7.41 -14.05 -0.09
CA TYR A 41 -6.96 -12.70 -0.39
C TYR A 41 -7.95 -11.69 0.14
N TYR A 42 -7.44 -10.62 0.74
CA TYR A 42 -8.28 -9.65 1.42
C TYR A 42 -9.04 -8.75 0.45
N PHE A 43 -8.36 -8.28 -0.58
CA PHE A 43 -8.98 -7.47 -1.63
C PHE A 43 -9.28 -8.31 -2.86
N THR A 44 -10.46 -8.11 -3.45
CA THR A 44 -10.83 -8.72 -4.74
C THR A 44 -10.11 -8.02 -5.88
N TYR A 45 -10.13 -8.63 -7.06
CA TYR A 45 -9.52 -8.02 -8.25
C TYR A 45 -10.12 -6.64 -8.57
N GLU A 46 -11.46 -6.52 -8.51
CA GLU A 46 -12.16 -5.28 -8.80
C GLU A 46 -11.77 -4.15 -7.85
N GLU A 47 -11.52 -4.46 -6.59
CA GLU A 47 -11.10 -3.51 -5.57
C GLU A 47 -9.66 -3.02 -5.78
N THR A 48 -8.82 -3.82 -6.44
CA THR A 48 -7.41 -3.48 -6.72
C THR A 48 -7.21 -2.75 -8.04
N LEU A 49 -8.26 -2.54 -8.83
CA LEU A 49 -8.15 -1.83 -10.11
C LEU A 49 -7.83 -0.35 -9.89
N PRO A 50 -6.82 0.19 -10.59
CA PRO A 50 -6.47 1.60 -10.46
C PRO A 50 -7.58 2.50 -11.04
N HIS A 51 -7.59 3.73 -10.58
CA HIS A 51 -8.48 4.79 -11.05
C HIS A 51 -7.77 5.66 -12.10
N ARG A 52 -8.48 6.64 -12.63
CA ARG A 52 -7.86 7.67 -13.47
C ARG A 52 -6.93 8.52 -12.61
N ARG A 53 -5.81 8.97 -13.21
CA ARG A 53 -4.85 9.86 -12.57
C ARG A 53 -5.57 11.09 -12.01
N GLN A 54 -5.24 11.41 -10.75
CA GLN A 54 -5.73 12.58 -10.03
C GLN A 54 -4.54 13.40 -9.54
N ASP A 55 -4.76 14.70 -9.45
CA ASP A 55 -3.81 15.64 -8.89
C ASP A 55 -4.32 16.09 -7.52
N PHE A 56 -3.43 16.10 -6.54
CA PHE A 56 -3.70 16.49 -5.16
C PHE A 56 -2.86 17.69 -4.72
N TRP A 57 -2.45 18.53 -5.67
CA TRP A 57 -1.69 19.75 -5.40
C TRP A 57 -2.36 20.62 -4.34
N GLN A 58 -1.62 21.03 -3.30
CA GLN A 58 -2.07 21.84 -2.17
C GLN A 58 -3.28 21.24 -1.40
N MET A 59 -3.47 19.94 -1.47
CA MET A 59 -4.50 19.28 -0.68
C MET A 59 -3.96 18.77 0.65
N PRO A 60 -4.77 18.90 1.75
CA PRO A 60 -4.39 18.31 3.02
C PRO A 60 -4.40 16.79 2.94
N CYS A 61 -3.41 16.16 3.55
CA CYS A 61 -3.30 14.71 3.61
C CYS A 61 -2.78 14.21 4.96
N ALA A 62 -3.10 12.96 5.28
CA ALA A 62 -2.43 12.19 6.30
C ALA A 62 -1.28 11.41 5.64
N LEU A 63 -0.11 11.42 6.26
CA LEU A 63 1.03 10.59 5.89
C LEU A 63 1.01 9.31 6.73
N GLY A 64 1.25 8.16 6.11
CA GLY A 64 1.51 6.91 6.80
C GLY A 64 2.87 6.36 6.43
N GLY A 65 3.53 5.67 7.35
CA GLY A 65 4.88 5.15 7.12
C GLY A 65 5.13 3.78 7.74
N ASP A 66 5.47 2.82 6.90
CA ASP A 66 6.02 1.52 7.27
C ASP A 66 7.52 1.51 6.92
N LEU A 67 8.36 1.71 7.96
CA LEU A 67 9.78 2.01 7.81
C LEU A 67 10.64 0.75 7.90
N SER A 68 10.82 0.06 6.78
CA SER A 68 11.75 -1.07 6.66
C SER A 68 13.12 -0.61 6.17
N GLN A 69 14.18 -1.18 6.76
CA GLN A 69 15.58 -0.98 6.29
C GLN A 69 16.12 -2.19 5.54
N GLY A 70 15.39 -3.28 5.50
CA GLY A 70 15.81 -4.56 4.95
C GLY A 70 15.44 -4.76 3.47
N ASP A 71 14.99 -5.99 3.16
CA ASP A 71 14.58 -6.38 1.82
C ASP A 71 13.10 -6.05 1.53
N ASP A 72 12.34 -5.54 2.50
CA ASP A 72 10.97 -5.02 2.33
C ASP A 72 11.00 -3.55 1.86
N PHE A 73 9.88 -3.05 1.36
CA PHE A 73 9.77 -1.63 1.03
C PHE A 73 9.78 -0.80 2.33
N CYS A 74 10.52 0.31 2.31
CA CYS A 74 10.22 1.42 3.19
C CYS A 74 9.14 2.24 2.49
N SER A 75 7.92 2.19 2.99
CA SER A 75 6.73 2.68 2.30
C SER A 75 6.13 3.88 2.99
N PHE A 76 5.79 4.91 2.20
CA PHE A 76 5.00 6.04 2.63
C PHE A 76 3.75 6.16 1.77
N VAL A 77 2.64 6.49 2.41
CA VAL A 77 1.35 6.74 1.75
C VAL A 77 0.80 8.08 2.17
N PHE A 78 0.43 8.87 1.18
CA PHE A 78 -0.32 10.11 1.33
C PHE A 78 -1.81 9.81 1.11
N LEU A 79 -2.60 10.00 2.14
CA LEU A 79 -4.04 9.78 2.13
C LEU A 79 -4.77 11.11 2.18
N PHE A 80 -5.47 11.46 1.09
CA PHE A 80 -6.16 12.72 0.88
C PHE A 80 -7.66 12.56 1.12
N PRO A 81 -8.22 13.04 2.24
CA PRO A 81 -9.67 13.02 2.46
C PRO A 81 -10.36 13.98 1.48
N LEU A 82 -11.36 13.48 0.74
CA LEU A 82 -12.10 14.24 -0.26
C LEU A 82 -13.52 14.54 0.23
N ARG A 83 -14.12 15.64 -0.27
CA ARG A 83 -15.43 16.14 0.19
C ARG A 83 -16.59 15.16 0.08
N ASN A 84 -16.51 14.18 -0.81
CA ASN A 84 -17.54 13.17 -1.04
C ASN A 84 -17.34 11.87 -0.25
N GLY A 85 -16.45 11.87 0.74
CA GLY A 85 -16.09 10.69 1.53
C GLY A 85 -15.12 9.74 0.84
N ASN A 86 -14.67 10.05 -0.38
CA ASN A 86 -13.58 9.33 -1.04
C ASN A 86 -12.23 9.69 -0.41
N PHE A 87 -11.24 8.85 -0.63
CA PHE A 87 -9.85 9.12 -0.29
C PHE A 87 -8.97 9.00 -1.51
N GLY A 88 -8.21 10.05 -1.82
CA GLY A 88 -7.11 9.97 -2.75
C GLY A 88 -5.92 9.26 -2.10
N VAL A 89 -5.19 8.45 -2.86
CA VAL A 89 -4.03 7.71 -2.36
C VAL A 89 -2.87 7.89 -3.31
N LYS A 90 -1.72 8.31 -2.78
CA LYS A 90 -0.42 8.35 -3.47
C LYS A 90 0.63 7.67 -2.62
N THR A 91 1.63 7.07 -3.26
CA THR A 91 2.67 6.35 -2.55
C THR A 91 4.07 6.85 -2.92
N ARG A 92 5.00 6.70 -1.98
CA ARG A 92 6.43 6.85 -2.21
C ARG A 92 7.14 5.72 -1.47
N ASN A 93 7.79 4.84 -2.19
CA ASN A 93 8.39 3.63 -1.64
C ASN A 93 9.88 3.60 -1.96
N TYR A 94 10.67 2.96 -1.09
CA TYR A 94 12.13 2.91 -1.20
C TYR A 94 12.64 1.49 -1.02
N ILE A 95 13.65 1.11 -1.80
CA ILE A 95 14.50 -0.06 -1.57
C ILE A 95 15.95 0.27 -1.89
N SER A 96 16.88 -0.53 -1.34
CA SER A 96 18.29 -0.41 -1.69
C SER A 96 18.60 -1.00 -3.07
N SER A 97 19.62 -0.50 -3.74
CA SER A 97 20.12 -1.05 -4.99
C SER A 97 20.55 -2.52 -4.84
N ARG A 98 21.08 -2.92 -3.69
CA ARG A 98 21.37 -4.32 -3.36
C ARG A 98 20.12 -5.19 -3.42
N THR A 99 19.01 -4.76 -2.83
CA THR A 99 17.73 -5.50 -2.83
C THR A 99 17.23 -5.69 -4.26
N LEU A 100 17.23 -4.62 -5.07
CA LEU A 100 16.86 -4.69 -6.50
C LEU A 100 17.70 -5.72 -7.26
N ASN A 101 19.02 -5.73 -7.02
CA ASN A 101 19.96 -6.61 -7.72
C ASN A 101 19.79 -8.10 -7.38
N LYS A 102 19.21 -8.42 -6.22
CA LYS A 102 18.91 -9.80 -5.81
C LYS A 102 17.64 -10.36 -6.44
N LEU A 103 16.78 -9.51 -7.01
CA LEU A 103 15.49 -9.93 -7.52
C LEU A 103 15.62 -10.77 -8.80
N PRO A 104 14.73 -11.78 -8.98
CA PRO A 104 14.56 -12.46 -10.26
C PRO A 104 14.19 -11.47 -11.38
N ALA A 105 14.55 -11.78 -12.62
CA ALA A 105 14.33 -10.90 -13.77
C ALA A 105 12.87 -10.42 -13.91
N ALA A 106 11.90 -11.32 -13.72
CA ALA A 106 10.47 -10.98 -13.81
C ALA A 106 10.04 -9.97 -12.73
N MET A 107 10.56 -10.08 -11.49
CA MET A 107 10.27 -9.13 -10.42
C MET A 107 10.98 -7.81 -10.66
N ARG A 108 12.20 -7.84 -11.19
CA ARG A 108 12.94 -6.62 -11.54
C ARG A 108 12.20 -5.79 -12.59
N ALA A 109 11.70 -6.42 -13.67
CA ALA A 109 10.90 -5.73 -14.68
C ALA A 109 9.64 -5.06 -14.08
N LYS A 110 9.01 -5.70 -13.09
CA LYS A 110 7.87 -5.12 -12.38
C LYS A 110 8.28 -3.90 -11.53
N TYR A 111 9.41 -3.96 -10.85
CA TYR A 111 9.92 -2.84 -10.05
C TYR A 111 10.36 -1.67 -10.95
N GLU A 112 10.88 -1.95 -12.15
CA GLU A 112 11.16 -0.93 -13.16
C GLU A 112 9.90 -0.17 -13.58
N GLN A 113 8.75 -0.84 -13.68
CA GLN A 113 7.45 -0.19 -13.88
C GLN A 113 7.12 0.78 -12.72
N PHE A 114 7.29 0.34 -11.46
CA PHE A 114 7.04 1.19 -10.29
C PHE A 114 7.99 2.40 -10.23
N MET A 115 9.23 2.24 -10.70
CA MET A 115 10.16 3.36 -10.84
C MET A 115 9.72 4.35 -11.93
N GLN A 116 9.24 3.84 -13.06
CA GLN A 116 8.77 4.69 -14.18
C GLN A 116 7.52 5.49 -13.83
N GLU A 117 6.61 4.94 -13.04
CA GLU A 117 5.44 5.68 -12.53
C GLU A 117 5.76 6.63 -11.37
N GLY A 118 6.97 6.52 -10.79
CA GLY A 118 7.46 7.38 -9.70
C GLY A 118 7.05 6.93 -8.30
N SER A 119 6.40 5.77 -8.14
CA SER A 119 5.97 5.22 -6.85
C SER A 119 7.10 4.49 -6.10
N LEU A 120 8.20 4.10 -6.79
CA LEU A 120 9.36 3.42 -6.21
C LEU A 120 10.66 4.17 -6.50
N VAL A 121 11.46 4.39 -5.47
CA VAL A 121 12.80 4.98 -5.54
C VAL A 121 13.85 3.95 -5.14
N ILE A 122 14.92 3.88 -5.90
CA ILE A 122 16.08 3.05 -5.58
C ILE A 122 17.17 3.96 -5.00
N LEU A 123 17.56 3.69 -3.75
CA LEU A 123 18.68 4.35 -3.11
C LEU A 123 19.94 3.46 -3.21
N GLU A 124 21.06 4.08 -3.48
CA GLU A 124 22.33 3.37 -3.57
C GLU A 124 22.77 2.86 -2.19
N GLY A 125 23.14 1.59 -2.11
CA GLY A 125 23.64 0.99 -0.87
C GLY A 125 23.18 -0.43 -0.63
N THR A 126 23.59 -0.95 0.51
CA THR A 126 23.25 -2.31 0.98
C THR A 126 22.04 -2.33 1.91
N VAL A 127 21.81 -1.23 2.60
CA VAL A 127 20.71 -0.98 3.54
C VAL A 127 20.22 0.44 3.28
N LEU A 128 18.94 0.69 3.49
CA LEU A 128 18.39 2.04 3.37
C LEU A 128 18.92 2.95 4.48
N ASP A 129 19.46 4.07 4.08
CA ASP A 129 19.79 5.18 4.96
C ASP A 129 18.53 6.02 5.19
N MET A 130 18.01 6.02 6.41
CA MET A 130 16.77 6.73 6.75
C MET A 130 16.88 8.24 6.57
N MET A 131 18.08 8.81 6.61
CA MET A 131 18.26 10.24 6.34
C MET A 131 18.15 10.56 4.86
N GLN A 132 18.66 9.69 3.97
CA GLN A 132 18.45 9.83 2.53
C GLN A 132 16.97 9.61 2.15
N VAL A 133 16.29 8.66 2.81
CA VAL A 133 14.84 8.46 2.65
C VAL A 133 14.09 9.73 3.06
N TYR A 134 14.45 10.33 4.18
CA TYR A 134 13.84 11.57 4.65
C TYR A 134 14.03 12.72 3.66
N ASP A 135 15.26 12.94 3.19
CA ASP A 135 15.59 14.04 2.26
C ASP A 135 14.81 13.91 0.93
N ASP A 136 14.71 12.68 0.38
CA ASP A 136 13.92 12.45 -0.85
C ASP A 136 12.41 12.62 -0.59
N LEU A 137 11.90 12.11 0.53
CA LEU A 137 10.48 12.23 0.86
C LEU A 137 10.08 13.70 1.06
N ASP A 138 10.87 14.48 1.80
CA ASP A 138 10.63 15.90 2.01
C ASP A 138 10.66 16.67 0.70
N ALA A 139 11.66 16.45 -0.13
CA ALA A 139 11.75 17.03 -1.47
C ALA A 139 10.53 16.64 -2.34
N HIS A 140 10.04 15.41 -2.24
CA HIS A 140 8.86 14.95 -2.93
C HIS A 140 7.59 15.65 -2.45
N ILE A 141 7.41 15.80 -1.14
CA ILE A 141 6.27 16.52 -0.53
C ILE A 141 6.24 17.96 -1.05
N VAL A 142 7.39 18.65 -1.02
CA VAL A 142 7.52 20.03 -1.53
C VAL A 142 7.24 20.10 -3.02
N HIS A 143 7.81 19.18 -3.81
CA HIS A 143 7.63 19.15 -5.27
C HIS A 143 6.16 18.92 -5.66
N CYS A 144 5.47 18.00 -4.98
CA CYS A 144 4.06 17.71 -5.22
C CYS A 144 3.11 18.69 -4.53
N GLY A 145 3.62 19.60 -3.68
CA GLY A 145 2.84 20.57 -2.95
C GLY A 145 1.84 19.94 -1.96
N TYR A 146 2.16 18.79 -1.38
CA TYR A 146 1.27 18.11 -0.44
C TYR A 146 1.27 18.82 0.92
N ASP A 147 0.08 19.02 1.51
CA ASP A 147 -0.11 19.62 2.82
C ASP A 147 -0.29 18.51 3.88
N VAL A 148 0.82 18.00 4.42
CA VAL A 148 0.79 16.91 5.41
C VAL A 148 0.34 17.45 6.77
N ARG A 149 -0.82 16.98 7.25
CA ARG A 149 -1.44 17.43 8.50
C ARG A 149 -1.17 16.52 9.70
N CYS A 150 -0.98 15.23 9.47
CA CYS A 150 -0.62 14.26 10.50
C CYS A 150 0.23 13.14 9.90
N PHE A 151 0.93 12.40 10.76
CA PHE A 151 1.82 11.31 10.37
C PHE A 151 1.65 10.11 11.29
N GLY A 152 1.11 9.00 10.74
CA GLY A 152 1.02 7.70 11.41
C GLY A 152 2.19 6.79 11.01
N TYR A 153 2.76 6.05 11.96
CA TYR A 153 3.90 5.20 11.67
C TYR A 153 4.00 3.96 12.55
N ASP A 154 4.49 2.86 12.00
CA ASP A 154 4.96 1.72 12.80
C ASP A 154 6.26 2.09 13.52
N PRO A 155 6.34 1.91 14.86
CA PRO A 155 7.54 2.26 15.64
C PRO A 155 8.79 1.44 15.33
N TYR A 156 8.66 0.33 14.61
CA TYR A 156 9.80 -0.50 14.28
C TYR A 156 10.74 0.24 13.32
N ASN A 157 12.02 0.38 13.70
CA ASN A 157 13.05 1.12 12.96
C ASN A 157 12.77 2.60 12.66
N ALA A 158 11.72 3.20 13.23
CA ALA A 158 11.26 4.53 12.87
C ALA A 158 11.96 5.68 13.63
N LYS A 159 12.71 5.38 14.69
CA LYS A 159 13.16 6.40 15.67
C LYS A 159 13.88 7.58 15.01
N GLU A 160 14.92 7.31 14.24
CA GLU A 160 15.77 8.34 13.61
C GLU A 160 14.98 9.24 12.64
N PHE A 161 14.15 8.60 11.80
CA PHE A 161 13.29 9.29 10.86
C PHE A 161 12.27 10.20 11.58
N VAL A 162 11.59 9.67 12.59
CA VAL A 162 10.53 10.39 13.33
C VAL A 162 11.10 11.54 14.18
N GLU A 163 12.28 11.37 14.78
CA GLU A 163 12.97 12.44 15.51
C GLU A 163 13.30 13.62 14.57
N ARG A 164 13.78 13.33 13.38
CA ARG A 164 14.04 14.35 12.36
C ARG A 164 12.75 14.99 11.86
N TRP A 165 11.72 14.19 11.56
CA TRP A 165 10.41 14.69 11.16
C TRP A 165 9.85 15.68 12.18
N ALA A 166 9.88 15.32 13.48
CA ALA A 166 9.39 16.16 14.55
C ALA A 166 10.21 17.44 14.72
N ALA A 167 11.51 17.39 14.48
CA ALA A 167 12.38 18.57 14.55
C ALA A 167 12.11 19.58 13.43
N GLU A 168 11.80 19.11 12.22
CA GLU A 168 11.61 19.97 11.04
C GLU A 168 10.14 20.37 10.83
N ASN A 169 9.17 19.48 11.11
CA ASN A 169 7.74 19.71 10.89
C ASN A 169 6.94 19.96 12.19
N GLY A 170 7.58 19.87 13.34
CA GLY A 170 6.92 19.96 14.65
C GLY A 170 6.38 18.61 15.14
N PRO A 171 6.07 18.53 16.45
CA PRO A 171 5.68 17.27 17.09
C PRO A 171 4.17 16.95 16.99
N PHE A 172 3.36 17.85 16.41
CA PHE A 172 1.91 17.67 16.38
C PHE A 172 1.47 16.70 15.29
N GLY A 173 0.39 15.95 15.56
CA GLY A 173 -0.17 15.01 14.60
C GLY A 173 0.69 13.78 14.33
N ILE A 174 1.72 13.52 15.14
CA ILE A 174 2.56 12.32 15.02
C ILE A 174 1.94 11.20 15.85
N GLU A 175 1.47 10.15 15.18
CA GLU A 175 0.76 9.01 15.76
C GLU A 175 1.57 7.73 15.67
N LYS A 176 1.86 7.13 16.82
CA LYS A 176 2.50 5.82 16.88
C LYS A 176 1.46 4.72 16.73
N VAL A 177 1.50 4.00 15.62
CA VAL A 177 0.62 2.87 15.34
C VAL A 177 1.32 1.56 15.69
N ILE A 178 0.84 0.87 16.74
CA ILE A 178 1.38 -0.45 17.10
C ILE A 178 0.64 -1.50 16.25
N GLN A 179 1.39 -2.16 15.36
CA GLN A 179 0.84 -3.21 14.51
C GLN A 179 0.34 -4.40 15.36
N GLY A 180 -0.88 -4.84 15.08
CA GLY A 180 -1.48 -5.99 15.73
C GLY A 180 -2.97 -6.10 15.46
N ALA A 181 -3.51 -7.33 15.53
CA ALA A 181 -4.89 -7.62 15.18
C ALA A 181 -5.90 -6.71 15.94
N LYS A 182 -5.62 -6.37 17.20
CA LYS A 182 -6.50 -5.51 18.00
C LYS A 182 -6.53 -4.06 17.48
N THR A 183 -5.40 -3.52 17.04
CA THR A 183 -5.27 -2.14 16.55
C THR A 183 -5.75 -2.02 15.10
N GLU A 184 -5.42 -3.02 14.28
CA GLU A 184 -5.63 -3.00 12.84
C GLU A 184 -7.04 -3.40 12.42
N SER A 185 -7.75 -4.24 13.21
CA SER A 185 -8.98 -4.90 12.78
C SER A 185 -10.08 -3.94 12.33
N VAL A 186 -10.31 -2.85 13.07
CA VAL A 186 -11.34 -1.85 12.72
C VAL A 186 -10.91 -1.00 11.52
N PRO A 187 -9.72 -0.36 11.52
CA PRO A 187 -9.26 0.39 10.35
C PRO A 187 -9.19 -0.44 9.08
N LEU A 188 -8.76 -1.69 9.19
CA LEU A 188 -8.69 -2.61 8.06
C LEU A 188 -10.09 -2.89 7.48
N GLY A 189 -11.10 -3.12 8.34
CA GLY A 189 -12.49 -3.30 7.92
C GLY A 189 -13.07 -2.04 7.25
N GLU A 190 -12.75 -0.86 7.75
CA GLU A 190 -13.17 0.42 7.15
C GLU A 190 -12.51 0.64 5.78
N LEU A 191 -11.19 0.40 5.66
CA LEU A 191 -10.47 0.47 4.37
C LEU A 191 -11.00 -0.55 3.36
N LYS A 192 -11.34 -1.77 3.82
CA LYS A 192 -11.98 -2.78 2.98
C LYS A 192 -13.29 -2.27 2.38
N LYS A 193 -14.15 -1.69 3.21
CA LYS A 193 -15.42 -1.11 2.77
C LYS A 193 -15.21 0.04 1.76
N LEU A 194 -14.26 0.91 2.01
CA LEU A 194 -13.90 1.97 1.06
C LEU A 194 -13.41 1.39 -0.28
N ALA A 195 -12.66 0.29 -0.26
CA ALA A 195 -12.22 -0.40 -1.48
C ALA A 195 -13.39 -1.06 -2.23
N GLU A 196 -14.32 -1.73 -1.51
CA GLU A 196 -15.54 -2.32 -2.07
C GLU A 196 -16.41 -1.26 -2.77
N ASP A 197 -16.56 -0.10 -2.15
CA ASP A 197 -17.35 1.03 -2.68
C ASP A 197 -16.56 1.84 -3.73
N ARG A 198 -15.33 1.43 -4.10
CA ARG A 198 -14.45 2.13 -5.03
C ARG A 198 -14.14 3.58 -4.62
N MET A 199 -14.07 3.83 -3.32
CA MET A 199 -13.82 5.14 -2.70
C MET A 199 -12.34 5.39 -2.36
N LEU A 200 -11.45 4.39 -2.49
CA LEU A 200 -10.00 4.55 -2.44
C LEU A 200 -9.49 4.83 -3.86
N LEU A 201 -9.14 6.08 -4.14
CA LEU A 201 -8.78 6.55 -5.47
C LEU A 201 -7.26 6.58 -5.64
N PHE A 202 -6.70 5.53 -6.18
CA PHE A 202 -5.28 5.40 -6.55
C PHE A 202 -5.12 5.10 -8.04
N ASP A 203 -3.98 5.43 -8.61
CA ASP A 203 -3.64 5.25 -10.02
C ASP A 203 -2.31 4.53 -10.23
N GLU A 204 -1.68 4.07 -9.15
CA GLU A 204 -0.36 3.46 -9.16
C GLU A 204 -0.42 1.93 -9.21
N GLU A 205 0.36 1.34 -10.10
CA GLU A 205 0.49 -0.13 -10.22
C GLU A 205 1.12 -0.75 -8.95
N LEU A 206 1.98 -0.01 -8.23
CA LEU A 206 2.53 -0.46 -6.96
C LEU A 206 1.44 -0.68 -5.92
N MET A 207 0.47 0.24 -5.80
CA MET A 207 -0.65 0.08 -4.86
C MET A 207 -1.54 -1.10 -5.28
N THR A 208 -1.85 -1.24 -6.58
CA THR A 208 -2.55 -2.42 -7.13
C THR A 208 -1.84 -3.72 -6.74
N TYR A 209 -0.53 -3.75 -6.90
CA TYR A 209 0.30 -4.91 -6.53
C TYR A 209 0.26 -5.19 -5.03
N ALA A 210 0.43 -4.17 -4.19
CA ALA A 210 0.43 -4.32 -2.74
C ALA A 210 -0.94 -4.83 -2.22
N MET A 211 -2.04 -4.24 -2.67
CA MET A 211 -3.40 -4.69 -2.33
C MET A 211 -3.64 -6.14 -2.79
N GLY A 212 -3.19 -6.49 -3.99
CA GLY A 212 -3.33 -7.84 -4.56
C GLY A 212 -2.56 -8.93 -3.80
N ASN A 213 -1.58 -8.55 -2.97
CA ASN A 213 -0.79 -9.48 -2.15
C ASN A 213 -1.34 -9.64 -0.72
N CYS A 214 -2.29 -8.82 -0.31
CA CYS A 214 -2.82 -8.86 1.05
C CYS A 214 -3.64 -10.11 1.30
N ILE A 215 -3.29 -10.83 2.35
CA ILE A 215 -4.11 -11.85 2.97
C ILE A 215 -4.41 -11.43 4.41
N THR A 216 -5.43 -11.98 5.01
CA THR A 216 -5.74 -11.75 6.43
C THR A 216 -5.69 -13.03 7.22
N MET A 217 -5.31 -12.88 8.48
CA MET A 217 -5.52 -13.88 9.52
C MET A 217 -6.48 -13.32 10.55
N GLU A 218 -7.41 -14.14 10.98
CA GLU A 218 -8.33 -13.84 12.06
C GLU A 218 -7.87 -14.55 13.33
N ASP A 219 -7.83 -13.82 14.45
CA ASP A 219 -7.53 -14.40 15.76
C ASP A 219 -8.78 -15.07 16.37
N THR A 220 -8.61 -15.71 17.53
CA THR A 220 -9.71 -16.40 18.25
C THR A 220 -10.84 -15.47 18.71
N ASN A 221 -10.60 -14.16 18.70
CA ASN A 221 -11.59 -13.13 19.07
C ASN A 221 -12.24 -12.48 17.83
N GLY A 222 -11.93 -12.96 16.63
CA GLY A 222 -12.45 -12.39 15.38
C GLY A 222 -11.73 -11.14 14.90
N ASN A 223 -10.62 -10.73 15.55
CA ASN A 223 -9.83 -9.61 15.07
C ASN A 223 -8.95 -10.04 13.89
N ARG A 224 -8.80 -9.14 12.92
CA ARG A 224 -8.04 -9.38 11.70
C ARG A 224 -6.79 -8.54 11.65
N LYS A 225 -5.74 -9.11 11.08
CA LYS A 225 -4.55 -8.36 10.70
C LYS A 225 -4.07 -8.73 9.30
N LEU A 226 -3.37 -7.81 8.66
CA LEU A 226 -2.74 -8.04 7.37
C LEU A 226 -1.53 -8.96 7.50
N LEU A 227 -1.40 -9.83 6.50
CA LEU A 227 -0.25 -10.70 6.34
C LEU A 227 0.14 -10.77 4.86
N LYS A 228 1.41 -11.05 4.60
CA LYS A 228 1.91 -11.50 3.30
C LYS A 228 2.00 -13.02 3.28
N LYS A 229 1.51 -13.65 2.21
CA LYS A 229 1.55 -15.12 2.07
C LYS A 229 2.98 -15.64 1.87
N ARG A 230 3.82 -14.86 1.17
CA ARG A 230 5.23 -15.18 0.90
C ARG A 230 6.08 -13.95 1.18
N TYR A 231 7.32 -14.18 1.57
CA TYR A 231 8.26 -13.11 1.87
C TYR A 231 8.50 -12.14 0.70
N GLU A 232 8.45 -12.65 -0.53
CA GLU A 232 8.65 -11.85 -1.73
C GLU A 232 7.45 -10.96 -2.07
N GLN A 233 6.28 -11.23 -1.50
CA GLN A 233 5.07 -10.44 -1.70
C GLN A 233 5.08 -9.22 -0.80
N LYS A 234 5.05 -8.04 -1.40
CA LYS A 234 5.09 -6.78 -0.68
C LYS A 234 3.67 -6.27 -0.43
N ILE A 235 3.38 -5.90 0.82
CA ILE A 235 2.13 -5.29 1.27
C ILE A 235 2.37 -3.97 2.01
N ASP A 236 3.61 -3.54 2.07
CA ASP A 236 4.10 -2.46 2.92
C ASP A 236 3.38 -1.13 2.62
N ALA A 237 3.02 -0.87 1.35
CA ALA A 237 2.21 0.30 1.00
C ALA A 237 0.77 0.24 1.57
N VAL A 238 0.19 -0.97 1.74
CA VAL A 238 -1.12 -1.10 2.39
C VAL A 238 -1.00 -0.93 3.91
N ALA A 239 0.09 -1.41 4.52
CA ALA A 239 0.38 -1.15 5.93
C ALA A 239 0.54 0.36 6.18
N ALA A 240 1.34 1.05 5.37
CA ALA A 240 1.48 2.51 5.44
C ALA A 240 0.15 3.25 5.18
N MET A 241 -0.70 2.77 4.27
CA MET A 241 -2.05 3.34 4.07
C MET A 241 -2.91 3.21 5.33
N MET A 242 -2.82 2.09 6.01
CA MET A 242 -3.53 1.87 7.28
C MET A 242 -3.02 2.82 8.37
N ASP A 243 -1.70 3.02 8.47
CA ASP A 243 -1.09 3.98 9.42
C ASP A 243 -1.56 5.42 9.14
N ALA A 244 -1.62 5.82 7.85
CA ALA A 244 -2.18 7.11 7.45
C ALA A 244 -3.65 7.26 7.83
N TYR A 245 -4.44 6.21 7.62
CA TYR A 245 -5.86 6.22 7.94
C TYR A 245 -6.12 6.32 9.45
N ILE A 246 -5.33 5.62 10.26
CA ILE A 246 -5.40 5.70 11.73
C ILE A 246 -5.04 7.12 12.20
N ALA A 247 -3.95 7.68 11.68
CA ALA A 247 -3.56 9.06 12.01
C ALA A 247 -4.64 10.08 11.60
N TYR A 248 -5.24 9.93 10.43
CA TYR A 248 -6.38 10.74 9.99
C TYR A 248 -7.56 10.66 10.97
N LYS A 249 -7.94 9.45 11.40
CA LYS A 249 -9.06 9.22 12.32
C LYS A 249 -8.83 9.81 13.72
N HIS A 250 -7.57 9.90 14.15
CA HIS A 250 -7.20 10.45 15.44
C HIS A 250 -7.03 11.98 15.44
N ASN A 251 -6.89 12.60 14.25
CA ASN A 251 -6.68 14.02 14.08
C ASN A 251 -7.72 14.68 13.15
N PRO A 252 -9.04 14.48 13.37
CA PRO A 252 -10.07 14.97 12.46
C PRO A 252 -10.08 16.49 12.34
N GLU A 253 -9.75 17.21 13.43
CA GLU A 253 -9.69 18.68 13.48
C GLU A 253 -8.61 19.27 12.57
N ALA A 254 -7.60 18.50 12.19
CA ALA A 254 -6.56 18.95 11.27
C ALA A 254 -7.06 19.07 9.82
N PHE A 255 -8.25 18.52 9.51
CA PHE A 255 -8.84 18.45 8.16
C PHE A 255 -10.15 19.25 8.02
N GLU A 256 -10.57 20.00 9.05
CA GLU A 256 -11.77 20.87 9.06
C GLU A 256 -11.52 22.27 8.38
#